data_4f6db4c9d7af200a65d956b64484996f
#
_entry.id   4f6db4c9d7af200a65d956b64484996f
#
_cell.length_a   1.000
_cell.length_b   1.000
_cell.length_c   1.000
_cell.angle_alpha   90.00
_cell.angle_beta   90.00
_cell.angle_gamma   90.00
#
_symmetry.space_group_name_H-M   'P 1'
#
loop_
_entity.id
_entity.type
_entity.pdbx_description
1 polymer ?
#
loop_
_entity_poly.entity_id
_entity_poly.type
_entity_poly.pdbx_seq_one_letter_code
_entity_poly.pdbx_strand_id
1 'polypeptide(L)'
;MSKTGQASVLTPVQFAHLLSVIQEHRHPEKNTALVQISFKLGLRVQEIALLQIKDVAELGPYSSGQRSFKLKEILALPAAYTKGADALKRSKSTYHRRRISFSVHDFHQLVQRIETMAKAGAEIKPEDFYPEVKTHRGKSRDLPMSDVALRIAIENYLSARLATQPSAQKTDPLFLTQKGGPYSPNTLQEHFALMQRHWAGIERASSH
;
A
#
# COMPACT_ATOMS: atom_id res chain seq x y z
N MET A 1 -3.00 -8.50 -31.54
CA MET A 1 -3.42 -7.19 -31.00
C MET A 1 -3.00 -7.12 -29.54
N SER A 2 -2.00 -6.29 -29.19
CA SER A 2 -1.62 -6.09 -27.78
C SER A 2 -2.77 -5.37 -27.08
N LYS A 3 -3.22 -5.88 -25.94
CA LYS A 3 -4.22 -5.20 -25.10
C LYS A 3 -3.66 -3.84 -24.69
N THR A 4 -4.16 -2.77 -25.30
CA THR A 4 -3.89 -1.38 -24.93
C THR A 4 -4.25 -1.21 -23.47
N GLY A 5 -3.26 -1.01 -22.59
CA GLY A 5 -3.49 -0.72 -21.17
C GLY A 5 -2.81 -1.66 -20.16
N GLN A 6 -2.15 -2.72 -20.61
CA GLN A 6 -1.36 -3.53 -19.70
C GLN A 6 0.04 -2.91 -19.57
N ALA A 7 0.33 -2.39 -18.36
CA ALA A 7 1.64 -1.85 -18.08
C ALA A 7 2.70 -2.97 -18.11
N SER A 8 3.87 -2.68 -18.70
CA SER A 8 4.95 -3.66 -18.81
C SER A 8 5.63 -3.87 -17.46
N VAL A 9 5.95 -5.12 -17.16
CA VAL A 9 6.79 -5.47 -16.00
C VAL A 9 8.23 -5.03 -16.31
N LEU A 10 8.94 -4.51 -15.31
CA LEU A 10 10.36 -4.19 -15.44
C LEU A 10 11.18 -5.43 -15.81
N THR A 11 12.03 -5.31 -16.81
CA THR A 11 13.04 -6.34 -17.09
C THR A 11 14.11 -6.35 -15.99
N PRO A 12 14.85 -7.44 -15.79
CA PRO A 12 15.96 -7.49 -14.83
C PRO A 12 16.99 -6.37 -15.04
N VAL A 13 17.28 -6.03 -16.29
CA VAL A 13 18.21 -4.95 -16.64
C VAL A 13 17.67 -3.58 -16.23
N GLN A 14 16.41 -3.31 -16.53
CA GLN A 14 15.73 -2.06 -16.11
C GLN A 14 15.65 -1.96 -14.58
N PHE A 15 15.39 -3.08 -13.92
CA PHE A 15 15.34 -3.12 -12.46
C PHE A 15 16.71 -2.81 -11.84
N ALA A 16 17.80 -3.41 -12.34
CA ALA A 16 19.15 -3.13 -11.89
C ALA A 16 19.55 -1.66 -12.13
N HIS A 17 19.20 -1.14 -13.32
CA HIS A 17 19.42 0.27 -13.64
C HIS A 17 18.64 1.21 -12.71
N LEU A 18 17.37 0.92 -12.44
CA LEU A 18 16.56 1.70 -11.50
C LEU A 18 17.21 1.73 -10.11
N LEU A 19 17.68 0.59 -9.61
CA LEU A 19 18.34 0.51 -8.31
C LEU A 19 19.66 1.31 -8.26
N SER A 20 20.45 1.34 -9.34
CA SER A 20 21.68 2.15 -9.40
C SER A 20 21.36 3.64 -9.36
N VAL A 21 20.39 4.09 -10.13
CA VAL A 21 19.99 5.50 -10.18
C VAL A 21 19.40 5.98 -8.84
N ILE A 22 18.65 5.13 -8.15
CA ILE A 22 18.10 5.46 -6.81
C ILE A 22 19.18 5.84 -5.82
N GLN A 23 20.39 5.27 -5.92
CA GLN A 23 21.50 5.58 -5.00
C GLN A 23 21.99 7.03 -5.11
N GLU A 24 21.76 7.68 -6.25
CA GLU A 24 22.14 9.07 -6.51
C GLU A 24 21.10 10.10 -6.01
N HIS A 25 19.94 9.60 -5.57
CA HIS A 25 18.83 10.44 -5.16
C HIS A 25 18.60 10.44 -3.64
N ARG A 26 17.72 11.36 -3.17
CA ARG A 26 17.36 11.45 -1.75
C ARG A 26 16.67 10.18 -1.25
N HIS A 27 17.01 9.77 -0.03
CA HIS A 27 16.42 8.63 0.68
C HIS A 27 16.61 7.30 -0.07
N PRO A 28 17.84 6.95 -0.46
CA PRO A 28 18.10 5.76 -1.26
C PRO A 28 17.63 4.48 -0.56
N GLU A 29 17.80 4.36 0.76
CA GLU A 29 17.36 3.18 1.53
C GLU A 29 15.84 2.98 1.43
N LYS A 30 15.06 4.05 1.59
CA LYS A 30 13.60 3.99 1.47
C LYS A 30 13.17 3.59 0.07
N ASN A 31 13.74 4.24 -0.93
CA ASN A 31 13.38 4.04 -2.33
C ASN A 31 13.77 2.63 -2.81
N THR A 32 14.94 2.15 -2.39
CA THR A 32 15.38 0.78 -2.64
C THR A 32 14.43 -0.23 -2.02
N ALA A 33 14.04 -0.05 -0.75
CA ALA A 33 13.10 -0.93 -0.08
C ALA A 33 11.72 -0.94 -0.76
N LEU A 34 11.21 0.23 -1.17
CA LEU A 34 9.94 0.36 -1.92
C LEU A 34 9.97 -0.44 -3.22
N VAL A 35 11.04 -0.28 -4.01
CA VAL A 35 11.19 -0.94 -5.31
C VAL A 35 11.40 -2.44 -5.14
N GLN A 36 12.21 -2.88 -4.15
CA GLN A 36 12.43 -4.29 -3.85
C GLN A 36 11.14 -4.99 -3.41
N ILE A 37 10.37 -4.39 -2.50
CA ILE A 37 9.07 -4.94 -2.05
C ILE A 37 8.10 -5.06 -3.22
N SER A 38 7.99 -4.01 -4.05
CA SER A 38 7.12 -4.04 -5.21
C SER A 38 7.50 -5.14 -6.19
N PHE A 39 8.77 -5.22 -6.55
CA PHE A 39 9.25 -6.13 -7.58
C PHE A 39 9.32 -7.59 -7.10
N LYS A 40 9.88 -7.84 -5.91
CA LYS A 40 10.12 -9.19 -5.40
C LYS A 40 8.88 -9.86 -4.81
N LEU A 41 7.99 -9.08 -4.17
CA LEU A 41 6.78 -9.61 -3.57
C LEU A 41 5.53 -9.39 -4.45
N GLY A 42 5.66 -8.67 -5.56
CA GLY A 42 4.53 -8.38 -6.46
C GLY A 42 3.40 -7.61 -5.78
N LEU A 43 3.72 -6.77 -4.79
CA LEU A 43 2.73 -6.00 -4.07
C LEU A 43 2.24 -4.81 -4.92
N ARG A 44 0.93 -4.60 -4.89
CA ARG A 44 0.33 -3.42 -5.50
C ARG A 44 0.65 -2.17 -4.69
N VAL A 45 0.69 -1.02 -5.35
CA VAL A 45 0.93 0.29 -4.71
C VAL A 45 0.02 0.51 -3.49
N GLN A 46 -1.25 0.17 -3.59
CA GLN A 46 -2.19 0.27 -2.48
C GLN A 46 -1.79 -0.63 -1.29
N GLU A 47 -1.35 -1.85 -1.57
CA GLU A 47 -0.90 -2.79 -0.54
C GLU A 47 0.35 -2.26 0.17
N ILE A 48 1.33 -1.75 -0.60
CA ILE A 48 2.56 -1.15 -0.08
C ILE A 48 2.27 0.09 0.78
N ALA A 49 1.34 0.95 0.34
CA ALA A 49 0.97 2.17 1.07
C ALA A 49 0.34 1.87 2.43
N LEU A 50 -0.26 0.68 2.61
CA LEU A 50 -0.92 0.26 3.84
C LEU A 50 -0.03 -0.57 4.77
N LEU A 51 1.17 -0.98 4.32
CA LEU A 51 2.08 -1.75 5.16
C LEU A 51 2.44 -0.99 6.43
N GLN A 52 2.46 -1.71 7.53
CA GLN A 52 2.91 -1.26 8.84
C GLN A 52 4.24 -1.94 9.19
N ILE A 53 4.97 -1.36 10.14
CA ILE A 53 6.26 -1.94 10.59
C ILE A 53 6.06 -3.40 11.05
N LYS A 54 4.98 -3.68 11.78
CA LYS A 54 4.65 -5.03 12.27
C LYS A 54 4.47 -6.08 11.18
N ASP A 55 4.20 -5.67 9.94
CA ASP A 55 3.98 -6.60 8.84
C ASP A 55 5.30 -7.21 8.35
N VAL A 56 6.41 -6.47 8.49
CA VAL A 56 7.74 -6.89 8.02
C VAL A 56 8.74 -7.18 9.14
N ALA A 57 8.53 -6.61 10.34
CA ALA A 57 9.47 -6.76 11.45
C ALA A 57 8.78 -6.79 12.82
N GLU A 58 9.45 -7.40 13.78
CA GLU A 58 9.16 -7.31 15.19
C GLU A 58 10.09 -6.27 15.82
N LEU A 59 9.51 -5.30 16.51
CA LEU A 59 10.28 -4.28 17.22
C LEU A 59 10.64 -4.79 18.62
N GLY A 60 11.92 -4.77 18.90
CA GLY A 60 12.47 -5.04 20.22
C GLY A 60 12.49 -3.80 21.14
N PRO A 61 13.10 -3.93 22.29
CA PRO A 61 13.24 -2.84 23.25
C PRO A 61 14.10 -1.72 22.70
N TYR A 62 13.83 -0.51 23.18
CA TYR A 62 14.71 0.63 22.97
C TYR A 62 15.84 0.58 24.00
N SER A 63 17.08 0.55 23.53
CA SER A 63 18.26 0.51 24.38
C SER A 63 19.40 1.28 23.74
N SER A 64 20.17 1.99 24.54
CA SER A 64 21.38 2.73 24.11
C SER A 64 21.17 3.67 22.92
N GLY A 65 20.01 4.34 22.84
CA GLY A 65 19.72 5.28 21.77
C GLY A 65 19.21 4.63 20.47
N GLN A 66 19.14 3.32 20.41
CA GLN A 66 18.67 2.57 19.24
C GLN A 66 17.52 1.63 19.60
N ARG A 67 16.64 1.40 18.65
CA ARG A 67 15.60 0.39 18.75
C ARG A 67 16.00 -0.83 17.93
N SER A 68 16.07 -1.98 18.59
CA SER A 68 16.31 -3.24 17.91
C SER A 68 15.07 -3.69 17.14
N PHE A 69 15.27 -4.47 16.11
CA PHE A 69 14.21 -5.13 15.37
C PHE A 69 14.70 -6.45 14.79
N LYS A 70 13.75 -7.33 14.48
CA LYS A 70 14.01 -8.59 13.78
C LYS A 70 13.08 -8.69 12.59
N LEU A 71 13.64 -8.87 11.39
CA LEU A 71 12.82 -9.09 10.20
C LEU A 71 12.10 -10.43 10.28
N LYS A 72 10.85 -10.43 9.86
CA LYS A 72 10.05 -11.63 9.70
C LYS A 72 10.52 -12.44 8.48
N GLU A 73 10.23 -13.72 8.48
CA GLU A 73 10.47 -14.58 7.32
C GLU A 73 9.32 -14.54 6.31
N ILE A 74 8.12 -14.23 6.82
CA ILE A 74 6.89 -14.18 6.03
C ILE A 74 6.21 -12.84 6.26
N LEU A 75 5.86 -12.16 5.18
CA LEU A 75 4.95 -11.02 5.21
C LEU A 75 3.54 -11.56 5.06
N ALA A 76 2.78 -11.58 6.15
CA ALA A 76 1.36 -11.91 6.14
C ALA A 76 0.57 -10.67 5.70
N LEU A 77 0.16 -10.61 4.42
CA LEU A 77 -0.61 -9.50 3.88
C LEU A 77 -2.09 -9.68 4.26
N PRO A 78 -2.64 -8.81 5.11
CA PRO A 78 -4.04 -8.93 5.51
C PRO A 78 -5.00 -8.74 4.33
N ALA A 79 -6.11 -9.47 4.33
CA ALA A 79 -7.17 -9.29 3.33
C ALA A 79 -7.66 -7.83 3.22
N ALA A 80 -7.60 -7.09 4.34
CA ALA A 80 -7.98 -5.69 4.41
C ALA A 80 -7.07 -4.74 3.61
N TYR A 81 -5.85 -5.14 3.24
CA TYR A 81 -4.95 -4.34 2.41
C TYR A 81 -5.21 -4.58 0.93
N THR A 82 -5.79 -5.72 0.59
CA THR A 82 -6.15 -6.05 -0.77
C THR A 82 -7.37 -5.25 -1.22
N LYS A 83 -7.57 -5.12 -2.52
CA LYS A 83 -8.55 -4.27 -3.18
C LYS A 83 -9.94 -4.25 -2.49
N GLY A 84 -10.31 -3.10 -1.88
CA GLY A 84 -11.63 -2.90 -1.26
C GLY A 84 -11.73 -1.60 -0.47
N ALA A 85 -12.96 -1.12 -0.19
CA ALA A 85 -13.23 0.15 0.49
C ALA A 85 -12.69 0.20 1.95
N ASP A 86 -12.56 -0.95 2.60
CA ASP A 86 -12.14 -1.01 4.00
C ASP A 86 -10.62 -0.88 4.19
N ALA A 87 -9.81 -1.13 3.16
CA ALA A 87 -8.38 -0.93 3.21
C ALA A 87 -7.99 0.54 3.46
N LEU A 88 -8.77 1.48 2.91
CA LEU A 88 -8.54 2.92 3.08
C LEU A 88 -8.97 3.45 4.45
N LYS A 89 -9.92 2.79 5.14
CA LYS A 89 -10.36 3.20 6.49
C LYS A 89 -9.28 3.01 7.55
N ARG A 90 -8.33 2.10 7.34
CA ARG A 90 -7.25 1.79 8.28
C ARG A 90 -5.99 2.61 8.07
N SER A 91 -5.85 3.24 6.90
CA SER A 91 -4.78 4.20 6.70
C SER A 91 -5.11 5.45 7.49
N LYS A 92 -4.16 5.97 8.30
CA LYS A 92 -4.27 7.30 8.92
C LYS A 92 -4.23 8.44 7.88
N SER A 93 -4.36 8.10 6.60
CA SER A 93 -4.48 9.05 5.51
C SER A 93 -5.82 9.74 5.62
N THR A 94 -5.80 11.06 5.72
CA THR A 94 -7.00 11.93 5.69
C THR A 94 -7.68 11.93 4.32
N TYR A 95 -7.21 11.14 3.36
CA TYR A 95 -7.74 11.10 2.01
C TYR A 95 -8.92 10.13 1.90
N HIS A 96 -10.10 10.63 2.27
CA HIS A 96 -11.37 9.92 2.14
C HIS A 96 -12.07 10.31 0.82
N ARG A 97 -11.56 9.89 -0.34
CA ARG A 97 -12.38 9.88 -1.56
C ARG A 97 -13.10 8.55 -1.66
N ARG A 98 -14.28 8.48 -1.07
CA ARG A 98 -15.27 7.46 -1.43
C ARG A 98 -15.79 7.80 -2.84
N ARG A 99 -15.30 7.10 -3.86
CA ARG A 99 -16.02 6.97 -5.11
C ARG A 99 -17.00 5.82 -4.93
N ILE A 100 -18.22 6.14 -4.58
CA ILE A 100 -19.31 5.18 -4.61
C ILE A 100 -19.77 5.16 -6.08
N SER A 101 -19.38 4.11 -6.82
CA SER A 101 -19.94 3.86 -8.14
C SER A 101 -21.14 2.95 -7.97
N PHE A 102 -22.32 3.45 -8.32
CA PHE A 102 -23.53 2.64 -8.41
C PHE A 102 -23.63 2.02 -9.80
N SER A 103 -23.91 0.72 -9.86
CA SER A 103 -24.52 0.16 -11.05
C SER A 103 -26.01 0.50 -11.07
N VAL A 104 -26.64 0.53 -12.25
CA VAL A 104 -28.09 0.70 -12.38
C VAL A 104 -28.83 -0.37 -11.55
N HIS A 105 -28.29 -1.57 -11.48
CA HIS A 105 -28.85 -2.66 -10.68
C HIS A 105 -28.81 -2.35 -9.16
N ASP A 106 -27.67 -1.86 -8.65
CA ASP A 106 -27.56 -1.50 -7.22
C ASP A 106 -28.50 -0.36 -6.85
N PHE A 107 -28.72 0.58 -7.80
CA PHE A 107 -29.68 1.67 -7.61
C PHE A 107 -31.13 1.13 -7.52
N HIS A 108 -31.53 0.22 -8.42
CA HIS A 108 -32.85 -0.40 -8.36
C HIS A 108 -33.06 -1.18 -7.04
N GLN A 109 -32.07 -1.92 -6.58
CA GLN A 109 -32.15 -2.62 -5.29
C GLN A 109 -32.32 -1.65 -4.12
N LEU A 110 -31.62 -0.51 -4.14
CA LEU A 110 -31.75 0.53 -3.12
C LEU A 110 -33.18 1.09 -3.10
N VAL A 111 -33.72 1.46 -4.26
CA VAL A 111 -35.08 1.99 -4.39
C VAL A 111 -36.09 0.98 -3.86
N GLN A 112 -36.02 -0.27 -4.28
CA GLN A 112 -36.91 -1.34 -3.81
C GLN A 112 -36.88 -1.53 -2.28
N ARG A 113 -35.67 -1.45 -1.70
CA ARG A 113 -35.49 -1.53 -0.24
C ARG A 113 -36.19 -0.38 0.46
N ILE A 114 -35.97 0.86 0.01
CA ILE A 114 -36.60 2.05 0.59
C ILE A 114 -38.14 1.99 0.47
N GLU A 115 -38.66 1.58 -0.69
CA GLU A 115 -40.11 1.40 -0.89
C GLU A 115 -40.66 0.34 0.05
N THR A 116 -39.97 -0.76 0.27
CA THR A 116 -40.40 -1.82 1.19
C THR A 116 -40.44 -1.33 2.63
N MET A 117 -39.41 -0.57 3.05
CA MET A 117 -39.34 0.05 4.37
C MET A 117 -40.49 1.04 4.57
N ALA A 118 -40.76 1.89 3.57
CA ALA A 118 -41.87 2.85 3.60
C ALA A 118 -43.25 2.17 3.73
N LYS A 119 -43.47 1.09 2.94
CA LYS A 119 -44.71 0.29 3.01
C LYS A 119 -44.89 -0.40 4.35
N ALA A 120 -43.80 -0.78 5.01
CA ALA A 120 -43.78 -1.39 6.34
C ALA A 120 -43.97 -0.34 7.47
N GLY A 121 -44.08 0.96 7.16
CA GLY A 121 -44.15 2.03 8.15
C GLY A 121 -42.86 2.23 8.96
N ALA A 122 -41.74 1.75 8.49
CA ALA A 122 -40.45 1.92 9.14
C ALA A 122 -39.94 3.37 9.01
N GLU A 123 -39.29 3.87 10.04
CA GLU A 123 -38.65 5.17 10.00
C GLU A 123 -37.42 5.08 9.03
N ILE A 124 -37.46 5.88 7.96
CA ILE A 124 -36.38 5.93 6.96
C ILE A 124 -35.40 6.99 7.40
N LYS A 125 -34.13 6.58 7.60
CA LYS A 125 -33.02 7.46 8.00
C LYS A 125 -32.14 7.82 6.78
N PRO A 126 -31.41 8.94 6.84
CA PRO A 126 -30.47 9.31 5.75
C PRO A 126 -29.49 8.20 5.38
N GLU A 127 -29.08 7.37 6.36
CA GLU A 127 -28.17 6.25 6.15
C GLU A 127 -28.76 5.15 5.27
N ASP A 128 -30.09 5.00 5.24
CA ASP A 128 -30.76 3.99 4.44
C ASP A 128 -30.68 4.26 2.93
N PHE A 129 -30.43 5.50 2.56
CA PHE A 129 -30.18 5.89 1.17
C PHE A 129 -28.77 5.60 0.68
N TYR A 130 -27.88 5.09 1.55
CA TYR A 130 -26.58 4.65 1.12
C TYR A 130 -26.63 3.19 0.67
N PRO A 131 -25.95 2.84 -0.45
CA PRO A 131 -25.86 1.46 -0.88
C PRO A 131 -25.11 0.64 0.16
N GLU A 132 -25.49 -0.61 0.31
CA GLU A 132 -24.65 -1.56 1.00
C GLU A 132 -23.33 -1.67 0.26
N VAL A 133 -22.26 -1.21 0.89
CA VAL A 133 -20.91 -1.37 0.35
C VAL A 133 -20.62 -2.86 0.41
N LYS A 134 -20.72 -3.56 -0.73
CA LYS A 134 -20.23 -4.94 -0.85
C LYS A 134 -18.74 -4.89 -0.52
N THR A 135 -18.42 -5.25 0.71
CA THR A 135 -17.03 -5.44 1.13
C THR A 135 -16.50 -6.65 0.37
N HIS A 136 -15.78 -6.42 -0.70
CA HIS A 136 -14.97 -7.48 -1.29
C HIS A 136 -13.95 -7.89 -0.23
N ARG A 137 -14.23 -8.98 0.45
CA ARG A 137 -13.26 -9.62 1.33
C ARG A 137 -12.13 -10.14 0.44
N GLY A 138 -11.09 -9.35 0.30
CA GLY A 138 -9.85 -9.81 -0.31
C GLY A 138 -9.36 -11.05 0.44
N LYS A 139 -8.52 -11.84 -0.21
CA LYS A 139 -7.86 -12.99 0.44
C LYS A 139 -6.57 -12.50 1.10
N SER A 140 -6.29 -12.93 2.33
CA SER A 140 -4.96 -12.79 2.93
C SER A 140 -3.95 -13.60 2.09
N ARG A 141 -2.71 -13.13 2.07
CA ARG A 141 -1.62 -13.81 1.35
C ARG A 141 -0.39 -13.82 2.26
N ASP A 142 0.26 -14.97 2.33
CA ASP A 142 1.55 -15.12 2.97
C ASP A 142 2.63 -15.07 1.90
N LEU A 143 3.53 -14.11 2.02
CA LEU A 143 4.58 -13.82 1.05
C LEU A 143 5.94 -14.08 1.71
N PRO A 144 6.67 -15.12 1.28
CA PRO A 144 8.01 -15.40 1.81
C PRO A 144 8.97 -14.23 1.52
N MET A 145 9.64 -13.74 2.55
CA MET A 145 10.70 -12.73 2.44
C MET A 145 12.09 -13.39 2.40
N SER A 146 12.26 -14.39 1.53
CA SER A 146 13.49 -15.19 1.43
C SER A 146 14.57 -14.58 0.55
N ASP A 147 14.22 -13.60 -0.30
CA ASP A 147 15.19 -12.93 -1.17
C ASP A 147 16.15 -12.07 -0.33
N VAL A 148 17.45 -12.33 -0.47
CA VAL A 148 18.49 -11.68 0.33
C VAL A 148 18.54 -10.17 0.06
N ALA A 149 18.44 -9.74 -1.20
CA ALA A 149 18.49 -8.32 -1.55
C ALA A 149 17.27 -7.55 -1.01
N LEU A 150 16.09 -8.17 -1.02
CA LEU A 150 14.89 -7.63 -0.40
C LEU A 150 15.09 -7.45 1.12
N ARG A 151 15.62 -8.48 1.80
CA ARG A 151 15.86 -8.42 3.26
C ARG A 151 16.82 -7.31 3.62
N ILE A 152 17.95 -7.24 2.93
CA ILE A 152 18.97 -6.18 3.14
C ILE A 152 18.35 -4.79 2.92
N ALA A 153 17.55 -4.63 1.87
CA ALA A 153 16.92 -3.34 1.58
C ALA A 153 15.93 -2.90 2.68
N ILE A 154 15.11 -3.82 3.19
CA ILE A 154 14.19 -3.54 4.30
C ILE A 154 14.96 -3.25 5.59
N GLU A 155 16.02 -4.01 5.88
CA GLU A 155 16.85 -3.85 7.07
C GLU A 155 17.54 -2.49 7.08
N ASN A 156 18.19 -2.09 5.97
CA ASN A 156 18.83 -0.79 5.83
C ASN A 156 17.82 0.35 6.01
N TYR A 157 16.65 0.23 5.39
CA TYR A 157 15.60 1.23 5.54
C TYR A 157 15.08 1.33 6.98
N LEU A 158 14.78 0.21 7.62
CA LEU A 158 14.30 0.21 9.01
C LEU A 158 15.37 0.73 9.96
N SER A 159 16.64 0.39 9.76
CA SER A 159 17.76 0.92 10.55
C SER A 159 17.83 2.45 10.45
N ALA A 160 17.82 3.00 9.23
CA ALA A 160 17.84 4.45 9.01
C ALA A 160 16.59 5.13 9.61
N ARG A 161 15.42 4.51 9.46
CA ARG A 161 14.17 5.05 9.98
C ARG A 161 14.12 5.07 11.50
N LEU A 162 14.49 3.96 12.16
CA LEU A 162 14.46 3.85 13.61
C LEU A 162 15.55 4.69 14.28
N ALA A 163 16.66 4.97 13.58
CA ALA A 163 17.65 5.93 14.03
C ALA A 163 17.08 7.37 14.07
N THR A 164 16.26 7.75 13.08
CA THR A 164 15.63 9.09 13.04
C THR A 164 14.33 9.17 13.84
N GLN A 165 13.63 8.07 14.04
CA GLN A 165 12.36 7.97 14.75
C GLN A 165 12.36 6.80 15.75
N PRO A 166 13.11 6.88 16.86
CA PRO A 166 13.21 5.78 17.82
C PRO A 166 11.89 5.45 18.51
N SER A 167 10.97 6.43 18.58
CA SER A 167 9.63 6.28 19.16
C SER A 167 8.61 5.59 18.24
N ALA A 168 9.00 5.21 17.02
CA ALA A 168 8.10 4.55 16.09
C ALA A 168 7.43 3.32 16.68
N GLN A 169 6.13 3.18 16.46
CA GLN A 169 5.34 2.06 16.97
C GLN A 169 5.19 0.97 15.90
N LYS A 170 4.96 -0.26 16.34
CA LYS A 170 4.73 -1.40 15.43
C LYS A 170 3.56 -1.21 14.44
N THR A 171 2.60 -0.36 14.81
CA THR A 171 1.42 -0.04 13.99
C THR A 171 1.61 1.18 13.09
N ASP A 172 2.78 1.83 13.16
CA ASP A 172 3.06 2.95 12.27
C ASP A 172 3.22 2.47 10.84
N PRO A 173 2.88 3.32 9.84
CA PRO A 173 3.09 3.01 8.44
C PRO A 173 4.54 2.62 8.17
N LEU A 174 4.76 1.57 7.37
CA LEU A 174 6.13 1.15 7.04
C LEU A 174 6.87 2.24 6.29
N PHE A 175 6.23 2.90 5.33
CA PHE A 175 6.84 3.96 4.52
C PHE A 175 6.21 5.32 4.81
N LEU A 176 7.06 6.32 4.96
CA LEU A 176 6.67 7.70 5.19
C LEU A 176 7.06 8.59 4.01
N THR A 177 6.21 9.57 3.73
CA THR A 177 6.51 10.66 2.81
C THR A 177 7.62 11.55 3.37
N GLN A 178 8.13 12.48 2.58
CA GLN A 178 9.11 13.48 3.04
C GLN A 178 8.55 14.37 4.17
N LYS A 179 7.23 14.53 4.23
CA LYS A 179 6.54 15.31 5.28
C LYS A 179 6.28 14.49 6.56
N GLY A 180 6.77 13.25 6.63
CA GLY A 180 6.61 12.37 7.80
C GLY A 180 5.23 11.70 7.93
N GLY A 181 4.30 11.92 7.01
CA GLY A 181 3.00 11.24 6.97
C GLY A 181 3.01 9.96 6.14
N PRO A 182 1.97 9.12 6.26
CA PRO A 182 1.81 7.93 5.43
C PRO A 182 1.64 8.29 3.94
N TYR A 183 2.06 7.39 3.06
CA TYR A 183 1.70 7.51 1.66
C TYR A 183 0.21 7.20 1.44
N SER A 184 -0.45 8.04 0.61
CA SER A 184 -1.66 7.59 -0.06
C SER A 184 -1.29 6.70 -1.26
N PRO A 185 -2.17 5.82 -1.74
CA PRO A 185 -1.91 5.05 -2.95
C PRO A 185 -1.54 5.91 -4.15
N ASN A 186 -2.22 7.05 -4.34
CA ASN A 186 -1.94 7.97 -5.45
C ASN A 186 -0.55 8.62 -5.32
N THR A 187 -0.23 9.14 -4.13
CA THR A 187 1.09 9.76 -3.89
C THR A 187 2.22 8.73 -4.04
N LEU A 188 1.99 7.48 -3.63
CA LEU A 188 2.98 6.42 -3.82
C LEU A 188 3.12 6.04 -5.31
N GLN A 189 2.03 6.01 -6.05
CA GLN A 189 2.06 5.78 -7.50
C GLN A 189 2.82 6.88 -8.23
N GLU A 190 2.59 8.14 -7.87
CA GLU A 190 3.36 9.28 -8.41
C GLU A 190 4.84 9.16 -8.07
N HIS A 191 5.17 8.70 -6.86
CA HIS A 191 6.56 8.48 -6.45
C HIS A 191 7.24 7.37 -7.24
N PHE A 192 6.55 6.24 -7.50
CA PHE A 192 7.05 5.20 -8.40
C PHE A 192 7.24 5.72 -9.83
N ALA A 193 6.28 6.49 -10.34
CA ALA A 193 6.39 7.09 -11.66
C ALA A 193 7.59 8.06 -11.76
N LEU A 194 7.84 8.85 -10.72
CA LEU A 194 9.01 9.71 -10.61
C LEU A 194 10.30 8.90 -10.71
N MET A 195 10.45 7.85 -9.91
CA MET A 195 11.65 7.02 -9.90
C MET A 195 11.88 6.33 -11.26
N GLN A 196 10.84 5.76 -11.84
CA GLN A 196 10.94 5.00 -13.08
C GLN A 196 11.14 5.89 -14.30
N ARG A 197 10.30 6.91 -14.46
CA ARG A 197 10.29 7.73 -15.68
C ARG A 197 11.31 8.86 -15.66
N HIS A 198 11.34 9.62 -14.56
CA HIS A 198 12.17 10.83 -14.51
C HIS A 198 13.61 10.55 -14.09
N TRP A 199 13.83 9.57 -13.19
CA TRP A 199 15.18 9.24 -12.77
C TRP A 199 15.83 8.21 -13.68
N ALA A 200 15.15 7.10 -13.94
CA ALA A 200 15.71 5.98 -14.70
C ALA A 200 15.35 5.97 -16.19
N GLY A 201 14.54 6.92 -16.69
CA GLY A 201 14.15 6.99 -18.09
C GLY A 201 13.36 5.77 -18.60
N ILE A 202 12.70 5.04 -17.70
CA ILE A 202 11.95 3.83 -18.02
C ILE A 202 10.50 4.22 -18.33
N GLU A 203 10.15 4.24 -19.63
CA GLU A 203 8.79 4.49 -20.04
C GLU A 203 7.89 3.27 -19.83
N ARG A 204 6.61 3.52 -19.43
CA ARG A 204 5.52 2.54 -19.33
C ARG A 204 5.74 1.35 -18.40
N ALA A 205 6.62 1.45 -17.40
CA ALA A 205 6.67 0.42 -16.37
C ALA A 205 5.50 0.55 -15.39
N SER A 206 4.93 -0.59 -14.98
CA SER A 206 3.94 -0.66 -13.90
C SER A 206 4.66 -0.79 -12.58
N SER A 207 4.26 0.03 -11.62
CA SER A 207 4.32 -0.41 -10.22
C SER A 207 3.12 -1.33 -10.03
N HIS A 208 3.35 -2.61 -9.85
CA HIS A 208 2.28 -3.59 -9.59
C HIS A 208 1.43 -3.23 -8.40
#